data_b37984e99941abecf7e3ea35d2ccac14
#
_entry.id   b37984e99941abecf7e3ea35d2ccac14
#
_cell.length_a   1.000
_cell.length_b   1.000
_cell.length_c   1.000
_cell.angle_alpha   90.00
_cell.angle_beta   90.00
_cell.angle_gamma   90.00
#
_symmetry.space_group_name_H-M   'P 1'
#
loop_
_entity.id
_entity.type
_entity.pdbx_description
1 polymer ?
#
loop_
_entity_poly.entity_id
_entity_poly.type
_entity_poly.pdbx_seq_one_letter_code
_entity_poly.pdbx_strand_id
1 'polypeptide(L)'
;RTINDGEKETLEFTASADLFNPKSGFGLLTITISYAETSGELADPCDTVSANLVVTDVPADWNHDNNVLSGVSSDCETIDLTLYIYPEYDGEPKEVTGMDASHWSDVWSDSAYGQGIFELDIEVIVNEPITSGIPTVSDTDERVEVTWEAVFFDVSVQETS
;
A
#
# COMPACT_ATOMS: atom_id res chain seq x y z
N ARG A 1 14.86 -4.03 -0.67
CA ARG A 1 15.62 -3.40 0.42
C ARG A 1 15.91 -4.42 1.51
N THR A 2 17.05 -4.31 2.18
CA THR A 2 17.40 -5.16 3.32
C THR A 2 17.12 -4.40 4.61
N ILE A 3 16.41 -5.03 5.54
CA ILE A 3 16.02 -4.46 6.83
C ILE A 3 16.54 -5.42 7.91
N ASN A 4 17.26 -4.88 8.89
CA ASN A 4 17.82 -5.71 9.96
C ASN A 4 16.76 -6.02 11.05
N ASP A 5 17.06 -7.06 11.82
CA ASP A 5 16.23 -7.47 12.96
C ASP A 5 15.95 -6.32 13.93
N GLY A 6 14.69 -6.14 14.25
CA GLY A 6 14.22 -5.08 15.14
C GLY A 6 14.28 -3.67 14.55
N GLU A 7 14.69 -3.52 13.29
CA GLU A 7 14.69 -2.22 12.62
C GLU A 7 13.36 -1.92 11.94
N LYS A 8 13.04 -0.65 11.97
CA LYS A 8 11.92 -0.07 11.25
C LYS A 8 12.45 0.88 10.19
N GLU A 9 11.98 0.71 8.96
CA GLU A 9 12.27 1.62 7.86
C GLU A 9 11.00 2.27 7.35
N THR A 10 11.09 3.54 6.99
CA THR A 10 10.03 4.26 6.28
C THR A 10 10.41 4.39 4.82
N LEU A 11 9.56 3.87 3.94
CA LEU A 11 9.70 3.99 2.50
C LEU A 11 8.71 5.02 1.97
N GLU A 12 9.16 5.84 1.04
CA GLU A 12 8.35 6.90 0.46
C GLU A 12 8.00 6.60 -1.00
N PHE A 13 6.77 6.89 -1.36
CA PHE A 13 6.30 6.92 -2.74
C PHE A 13 5.77 8.31 -3.06
N THR A 14 6.39 8.97 -4.02
CA THR A 14 5.98 10.30 -4.45
C THR A 14 5.04 10.21 -5.65
N ALA A 15 3.80 10.56 -5.46
CA ALA A 15 2.82 10.73 -6.52
C ALA A 15 2.81 12.18 -6.99
N SER A 16 3.43 12.44 -8.13
CA SER A 16 3.54 13.77 -8.73
C SER A 16 2.53 13.97 -9.86
N ALA A 17 2.34 15.21 -10.27
CA ALA A 17 1.46 15.56 -11.38
C ALA A 17 1.76 14.82 -12.68
N ASP A 18 3.01 14.39 -12.90
CA ASP A 18 3.41 13.64 -14.08
C ASP A 18 2.74 12.27 -14.19
N LEU A 19 2.42 11.64 -13.04
CA LEU A 19 1.67 10.38 -13.00
C LEU A 19 0.23 10.55 -13.48
N PHE A 20 -0.31 11.77 -13.39
CA PHE A 20 -1.70 12.06 -13.72
C PHE A 20 -1.89 12.55 -15.16
N ASN A 21 -0.83 12.63 -15.97
CA ASN A 21 -0.90 13.06 -17.36
C ASN A 21 -0.94 11.84 -18.30
N PRO A 22 -1.91 11.69 -19.22
CA PRO A 22 -2.82 12.74 -19.71
C PRO A 22 -4.20 12.77 -19.08
N LYS A 23 -4.55 11.90 -18.16
CA LYS A 23 -5.90 11.92 -17.55
C LYS A 23 -6.13 10.76 -16.63
N SER A 24 -7.27 10.74 -16.06
CA SER A 24 -7.94 9.79 -15.22
C SER A 24 -7.73 10.04 -13.73
N GLY A 25 -8.75 9.75 -12.96
CA GLY A 25 -8.69 9.84 -11.52
C GLY A 25 -7.78 8.77 -10.94
N PHE A 26 -7.03 9.12 -9.93
CA PHE A 26 -6.29 8.17 -9.12
C PHE A 26 -7.25 7.54 -8.11
N GLY A 27 -7.82 6.39 -8.47
CA GLY A 27 -8.87 5.74 -7.68
C GLY A 27 -8.34 4.92 -6.53
N LEU A 28 -7.23 4.22 -6.74
CA LEU A 28 -6.75 3.21 -5.82
C LEU A 28 -5.22 3.15 -5.80
N LEU A 29 -4.64 3.12 -4.61
CA LEU A 29 -3.24 2.78 -4.40
C LEU A 29 -3.16 1.38 -3.79
N THR A 30 -2.47 0.47 -4.46
CA THR A 30 -2.16 -0.86 -3.93
C THR A 30 -0.67 -0.98 -3.65
N ILE A 31 -0.34 -1.60 -2.54
CA ILE A 31 1.04 -1.82 -2.11
C ILE A 31 1.20 -3.29 -1.79
N THR A 32 2.09 -3.96 -2.52
CA THR A 32 2.41 -5.36 -2.28
C THR A 32 3.80 -5.46 -1.68
N ILE A 33 3.89 -6.04 -0.50
CA ILE A 33 5.12 -6.30 0.21
C ILE A 33 5.39 -7.81 0.15
N SER A 34 6.48 -8.20 -0.46
CA SER A 34 6.93 -9.58 -0.52
C SER A 34 8.31 -9.72 0.12
N TYR A 35 8.54 -10.84 0.74
CA TYR A 35 9.82 -11.19 1.34
C TYR A 35 10.06 -12.70 1.24
N ALA A 36 11.32 -13.09 1.31
CA ALA A 36 11.70 -14.50 1.25
C ALA A 36 12.94 -14.70 2.11
N GLU A 37 12.98 -15.83 2.80
CA GLU A 37 14.15 -16.21 3.59
C GLU A 37 15.44 -16.16 2.77
N THR A 38 16.44 -15.49 3.32
CA THR A 38 17.74 -15.33 2.65
C THR A 38 18.69 -16.48 2.93
N SER A 39 18.49 -17.23 4.01
CA SER A 39 19.37 -18.31 4.43
C SER A 39 19.23 -19.59 3.61
N GLY A 40 18.10 -19.81 2.95
CA GLY A 40 17.86 -21.00 2.12
C GLY A 40 17.85 -22.34 2.85
N GLU A 41 17.87 -22.33 4.17
CA GLU A 41 17.82 -23.55 4.97
C GLU A 41 16.39 -24.00 5.27
N LEU A 42 16.13 -25.29 5.08
CA LEU A 42 14.81 -25.90 5.29
C LEU A 42 14.29 -25.83 6.73
N ALA A 43 15.08 -25.35 7.68
CA ALA A 43 14.75 -25.27 9.09
C ALA A 43 14.62 -23.83 9.61
N ASP A 44 14.74 -22.85 8.72
CA ASP A 44 14.64 -21.44 9.08
C ASP A 44 13.19 -20.98 8.97
N PRO A 45 12.56 -20.59 10.10
CA PRO A 45 11.19 -20.09 10.05
C PRO A 45 11.15 -18.72 9.37
N CYS A 46 10.08 -18.44 8.65
CA CYS A 46 9.87 -17.11 8.08
C CYS A 46 9.91 -16.03 9.15
N ASP A 47 10.57 -14.94 8.85
CA ASP A 47 10.56 -13.75 9.69
C ASP A 47 9.18 -13.13 9.80
N THR A 48 8.98 -12.33 10.82
CA THR A 48 7.75 -11.53 10.95
C THR A 48 7.97 -10.17 10.35
N VAL A 49 7.23 -9.87 9.30
CA VAL A 49 7.22 -8.57 8.63
C VAL A 49 5.89 -7.89 8.91
N SER A 50 5.95 -6.66 9.42
CA SER A 50 4.78 -5.80 9.57
C SER A 50 4.91 -4.57 8.66
N ALA A 51 3.81 -4.19 8.06
CA ALA A 51 3.73 -3.03 7.19
C ALA A 51 2.57 -2.14 7.62
N ASN A 52 2.77 -0.83 7.60
CA ASN A 52 1.75 0.15 7.92
C ASN A 52 1.86 1.38 7.03
N LEU A 53 0.82 1.63 6.25
CA LEU A 53 0.70 2.85 5.47
C LEU A 53 0.31 4.00 6.41
N VAL A 54 1.21 4.97 6.53
CA VAL A 54 1.05 6.11 7.44
C VAL A 54 0.05 7.10 6.86
N VAL A 55 -0.88 7.55 7.67
CA VAL A 55 -1.80 8.63 7.28
C VAL A 55 -1.01 9.94 7.18
N THR A 56 -1.00 10.52 6.00
CA THR A 56 -0.31 11.78 5.70
C THR A 56 -1.29 12.88 5.28
N ASP A 57 -0.77 14.03 4.90
CA ASP A 57 -1.58 15.15 4.38
C ASP A 57 -2.04 14.97 2.93
N VAL A 58 -1.70 13.84 2.30
CA VAL A 58 -2.12 13.56 0.94
C VAL A 58 -3.66 13.47 0.88
N PRO A 59 -4.31 14.25 0.01
CA PRO A 59 -5.75 14.13 -0.17
C PRO A 59 -6.14 12.73 -0.67
N ALA A 60 -6.81 11.98 0.17
CA ALA A 60 -7.26 10.62 -0.09
C ALA A 60 -8.42 10.26 0.85
N ASP A 61 -9.13 9.21 0.54
CA ASP A 61 -10.20 8.71 1.41
C ASP A 61 -9.64 7.76 2.49
N TRP A 62 -8.91 8.33 3.44
CA TRP A 62 -8.24 7.60 4.52
C TRP A 62 -9.20 6.83 5.43
N ASN A 63 -10.48 7.17 5.43
CA ASN A 63 -11.51 6.54 6.26
C ASN A 63 -12.42 5.59 5.47
N HIS A 64 -12.08 5.27 4.23
CA HIS A 64 -12.88 4.36 3.43
C HIS A 64 -12.95 2.97 4.09
N ASP A 65 -14.15 2.40 4.15
CA ASP A 65 -14.42 1.13 4.87
C ASP A 65 -13.60 -0.06 4.32
N ASN A 66 -13.26 -0.01 3.05
CA ASN A 66 -12.49 -1.08 2.39
C ASN A 66 -10.99 -0.85 2.37
N ASN A 67 -10.47 0.19 3.02
CA ASN A 67 -9.05 0.39 3.15
C ASN A 67 -8.41 -0.73 3.96
N VAL A 68 -7.23 -1.18 3.51
CA VAL A 68 -6.34 -2.07 4.24
C VAL A 68 -5.02 -1.35 4.39
N LEU A 69 -4.82 -0.67 5.51
CA LEU A 69 -3.67 0.22 5.73
C LEU A 69 -2.52 -0.44 6.47
N SER A 70 -2.72 -1.64 7.01
CA SER A 70 -1.68 -2.38 7.71
C SER A 70 -1.83 -3.88 7.55
N GLY A 71 -0.73 -4.58 7.69
CA GLY A 71 -0.71 -6.04 7.63
C GLY A 71 0.55 -6.61 8.29
N VAL A 72 0.48 -7.88 8.64
CA VAL A 72 1.58 -8.65 9.25
C VAL A 72 1.62 -10.02 8.60
N SER A 73 2.82 -10.51 8.30
CA SER A 73 3.06 -11.87 7.83
C SER A 73 4.20 -12.50 8.61
N SER A 74 4.05 -13.77 8.97
CA SER A 74 5.07 -14.59 9.64
C SER A 74 5.31 -15.92 8.91
N ASP A 75 4.81 -16.06 7.71
CA ASP A 75 4.81 -17.30 6.93
C ASP A 75 5.27 -17.09 5.48
N CYS A 76 6.04 -16.05 5.24
CA CYS A 76 6.55 -15.63 3.92
C CYS A 76 5.45 -15.36 2.88
N GLU A 77 4.24 -15.12 3.32
CA GLU A 77 3.16 -14.67 2.43
C GLU A 77 3.23 -13.17 2.18
N THR A 78 2.77 -12.75 1.03
CA THR A 78 2.72 -11.32 0.69
C THR A 78 1.73 -10.57 1.57
N ILE A 79 2.07 -9.32 1.87
CA ILE A 79 1.17 -8.38 2.53
C ILE A 79 0.65 -7.42 1.46
N ASP A 80 -0.66 -7.36 1.31
CA ASP A 80 -1.31 -6.46 0.37
C ASP A 80 -2.05 -5.36 1.13
N LEU A 81 -1.69 -4.11 0.84
CA LEU A 81 -2.35 -2.93 1.38
C LEU A 81 -3.12 -2.21 0.28
N THR A 82 -4.20 -1.55 0.66
CA THR A 82 -5.08 -0.85 -0.28
C THR A 82 -5.55 0.46 0.32
N LEU A 83 -5.42 1.55 -0.43
CA LEU A 83 -5.95 2.85 -0.08
C LEU A 83 -6.82 3.37 -1.22
N TYR A 84 -8.07 3.69 -0.89
CA TYR A 84 -8.98 4.39 -1.80
C TYR A 84 -8.66 5.88 -1.78
N ILE A 85 -8.50 6.46 -2.95
CA ILE A 85 -8.02 7.85 -3.08
C ILE A 85 -9.17 8.83 -3.25
N TYR A 86 -10.03 8.60 -4.25
CA TYR A 86 -11.17 9.48 -4.47
C TYR A 86 -12.31 9.20 -3.47
N PRO A 87 -12.98 10.24 -2.97
CA PRO A 87 -14.11 10.08 -2.06
C PRO A 87 -15.21 9.19 -2.66
N GLU A 88 -15.69 8.24 -1.89
CA GLU A 88 -16.75 7.30 -2.27
C GLU A 88 -16.47 6.50 -3.57
N TYR A 89 -15.20 6.36 -3.96
CA TYR A 89 -14.83 5.49 -5.08
C TYR A 89 -14.95 4.03 -4.65
N ASP A 90 -15.64 3.24 -5.45
CA ASP A 90 -15.89 1.81 -5.20
C ASP A 90 -15.47 0.89 -6.35
N GLY A 91 -14.79 1.44 -7.34
CA GLY A 91 -14.40 0.72 -8.54
C GLY A 91 -15.36 0.85 -9.71
N GLU A 92 -16.51 1.49 -9.50
CA GLU A 92 -17.56 1.64 -10.50
C GLU A 92 -17.82 3.13 -10.83
N PRO A 93 -18.36 3.43 -12.02
CA PRO A 93 -18.79 4.79 -12.34
C PRO A 93 -19.84 5.31 -11.35
N LYS A 94 -19.68 6.55 -10.91
CA LYS A 94 -20.65 7.14 -9.99
C LYS A 94 -21.91 7.54 -10.73
N GLU A 95 -23.05 6.97 -10.31
CA GLU A 95 -24.35 7.34 -10.79
C GLU A 95 -25.00 8.35 -9.83
N VAL A 96 -25.39 9.49 -10.36
CA VAL A 96 -25.99 10.57 -9.57
C VAL A 96 -27.18 11.17 -10.33
N THR A 97 -28.07 11.81 -9.59
CA THR A 97 -29.28 12.44 -10.15
C THR A 97 -29.23 13.96 -9.98
N GLY A 98 -29.66 14.67 -11.01
CA GLY A 98 -29.90 16.10 -10.94
C GLY A 98 -28.68 16.94 -10.70
N MET A 99 -28.74 17.88 -9.74
CA MET A 99 -27.69 18.85 -9.48
C MET A 99 -26.41 18.24 -8.85
N ASP A 100 -26.49 17.03 -8.34
CA ASP A 100 -25.34 16.36 -7.73
C ASP A 100 -24.30 15.91 -8.76
N ALA A 101 -24.72 15.74 -10.02
CA ALA A 101 -23.82 15.33 -11.10
C ALA A 101 -22.66 16.32 -11.30
N SER A 102 -22.93 17.61 -11.25
CA SER A 102 -21.90 18.65 -11.38
C SER A 102 -20.91 18.61 -10.21
N HIS A 103 -21.42 18.49 -8.99
CA HIS A 103 -20.60 18.41 -7.79
C HIS A 103 -19.63 17.22 -7.84
N TRP A 104 -20.13 16.02 -8.16
CA TRP A 104 -19.29 14.84 -8.22
C TRP A 104 -18.34 14.84 -9.40
N SER A 105 -18.74 15.45 -10.53
CA SER A 105 -17.83 15.65 -11.65
C SER A 105 -16.64 16.54 -11.26
N ASP A 106 -16.89 17.60 -10.51
CA ASP A 106 -15.85 18.48 -10.02
C ASP A 106 -14.94 17.78 -9.01
N VAL A 107 -15.50 17.04 -8.05
CA VAL A 107 -14.75 16.30 -7.05
C VAL A 107 -13.86 15.23 -7.69
N TRP A 108 -14.40 14.44 -8.60
CA TRP A 108 -13.69 13.34 -9.23
C TRP A 108 -12.74 13.79 -10.34
N SER A 109 -12.81 15.04 -10.77
CA SER A 109 -11.87 15.67 -11.69
C SER A 109 -10.74 16.40 -10.97
N ASP A 110 -10.80 16.51 -9.65
CA ASP A 110 -9.80 17.23 -8.88
C ASP A 110 -8.49 16.43 -8.85
N SER A 111 -7.50 16.94 -9.55
CA SER A 111 -6.17 16.32 -9.66
C SER A 111 -5.36 16.41 -8.38
N ALA A 112 -5.83 17.10 -7.34
CA ALA A 112 -5.16 17.16 -6.04
C ALA A 112 -5.22 15.83 -5.30
N TYR A 113 -6.26 15.03 -5.51
CA TYR A 113 -6.40 13.72 -4.88
C TYR A 113 -5.26 12.78 -5.30
N GLY A 114 -4.61 12.19 -4.31
CA GLY A 114 -3.51 11.27 -4.49
C GLY A 114 -2.16 11.92 -4.80
N GLN A 115 -2.08 13.25 -4.93
CA GLN A 115 -0.80 13.93 -5.11
C GLN A 115 -0.12 14.18 -3.77
N GLY A 116 1.13 13.75 -3.66
CA GLY A 116 1.94 13.97 -2.48
C GLY A 116 2.87 12.80 -2.20
N ILE A 117 3.32 12.70 -0.97
CA ILE A 117 4.22 11.66 -0.51
C ILE A 117 3.45 10.68 0.38
N PHE A 118 3.40 9.43 -0.05
CA PHE A 118 2.91 8.32 0.75
C PHE A 118 4.07 7.69 1.49
N GLU A 119 3.88 7.39 2.76
CA GLU A 119 4.89 6.80 3.63
C GLU A 119 4.44 5.41 4.09
N LEU A 120 5.32 4.43 3.94
CA LEU A 120 5.11 3.06 4.38
C LEU A 120 6.17 2.69 5.41
N ASP A 121 5.71 2.40 6.60
CA ASP A 121 6.55 1.88 7.68
C ASP A 121 6.62 0.36 7.58
N ILE A 122 7.84 -0.19 7.56
CA ILE A 122 8.09 -1.63 7.57
C ILE A 122 9.00 -1.95 8.74
N GLU A 123 8.62 -2.94 9.53
CA GLU A 123 9.40 -3.49 10.64
C GLU A 123 9.61 -4.97 10.42
N VAL A 124 10.83 -5.44 10.63
CA VAL A 124 11.21 -6.85 10.54
C VAL A 124 11.61 -7.35 11.92
N ILE A 125 11.04 -8.48 12.32
CA ILE A 125 11.44 -9.22 13.51
C ILE A 125 11.88 -10.61 13.06
N VAL A 126 13.16 -10.89 13.20
CA VAL A 126 13.76 -12.17 12.80
C VAL A 126 13.31 -13.26 13.76
N ASN A 127 12.80 -14.35 13.21
CA ASN A 127 12.43 -15.55 13.94
C ASN A 127 13.58 -16.55 13.86
N GLU A 128 14.37 -16.63 14.91
CA GLU A 128 15.50 -17.55 14.94
C GLU A 128 15.06 -19.02 14.93
N PRO A 129 15.76 -19.88 14.17
CA PRO A 129 15.48 -21.31 14.19
C PRO A 129 15.75 -21.91 15.58
N ILE A 130 14.81 -22.73 16.05
CA ILE A 130 14.97 -23.45 17.33
C ILE A 130 15.95 -24.60 17.14
N THR A 131 17.25 -24.31 17.24
CA THR A 131 18.30 -25.32 17.21
C THR A 131 19.01 -25.35 18.56
N SER A 132 18.63 -26.29 19.39
CA SER A 132 19.32 -26.49 20.66
C SER A 132 20.73 -27.05 20.43
N GLY A 133 21.77 -26.22 20.65
CA GLY A 133 23.13 -26.68 20.81
C GLY A 133 23.99 -26.76 19.55
N ILE A 134 23.56 -26.29 18.40
CA ILE A 134 24.39 -26.17 17.19
C ILE A 134 24.63 -24.69 16.91
N PRO A 135 25.92 -24.24 16.71
CA PRO A 135 26.16 -22.88 16.26
C PRO A 135 25.61 -22.72 14.85
N THR A 136 24.47 -22.05 14.74
CA THR A 136 23.89 -21.67 13.46
C THR A 136 24.40 -20.30 13.04
N VAL A 137 24.45 -20.07 11.72
CA VAL A 137 24.61 -18.73 11.18
C VAL A 137 23.41 -17.93 11.67
N SER A 138 23.67 -16.88 12.47
CA SER A 138 22.58 -16.01 12.93
C SER A 138 22.01 -15.28 11.73
N ASP A 139 20.72 -15.47 11.50
CA ASP A 139 19.96 -14.63 10.61
C ASP A 139 19.83 -13.25 11.26
N THR A 140 20.19 -12.20 10.54
CA THR A 140 20.22 -10.84 11.08
C THR A 140 19.42 -9.84 10.27
N ASP A 141 18.96 -10.23 9.10
CA ASP A 141 18.26 -9.32 8.20
C ASP A 141 17.28 -10.05 7.27
N GLU A 142 16.34 -9.31 6.72
CA GLU A 142 15.40 -9.80 5.71
C GLU A 142 15.38 -8.89 4.49
N ARG A 143 15.32 -9.51 3.33
CA ARG A 143 15.17 -8.80 2.07
C ARG A 143 13.69 -8.62 1.74
N VAL A 144 13.24 -7.38 1.84
CA VAL A 144 11.86 -6.99 1.57
C VAL A 144 11.77 -6.27 0.22
N GLU A 145 10.83 -6.70 -0.61
CA GLU A 145 10.50 -6.04 -1.87
C GLU A 145 9.12 -5.38 -1.77
N VAL A 146 9.05 -4.09 -2.08
CA VAL A 146 7.81 -3.33 -2.05
C VAL A 146 7.46 -2.87 -3.45
N THR A 147 6.26 -3.21 -3.90
CA THR A 147 5.69 -2.78 -5.17
C THR A 147 4.52 -1.84 -4.91
N TRP A 148 4.62 -0.62 -5.46
CA TRP A 148 3.57 0.38 -5.43
C TRP A 148 2.85 0.39 -6.77
N GLU A 149 1.54 0.32 -6.76
CA GLU A 149 0.73 0.38 -7.97
C GLU A 149 -0.38 1.42 -7.81
N ALA A 150 -0.35 2.43 -8.67
CA ALA A 150 -1.42 3.41 -8.78
C ALA A 150 -2.43 2.95 -9.84
N VAL A 151 -3.65 2.71 -9.42
CA VAL A 151 -4.74 2.32 -10.33
C VAL A 151 -5.53 3.56 -10.70
N PHE A 152 -5.49 3.92 -11.99
CA PHE A 152 -6.24 5.04 -12.53
C PHE A 152 -7.55 4.56 -13.16
N PHE A 153 -8.55 5.41 -13.12
CA PHE A 153 -9.84 5.14 -13.75
C PHE A 153 -10.30 6.36 -14.56
N ASP A 154 -11.13 6.13 -15.55
CA ASP A 154 -11.78 7.23 -16.26
C ASP A 154 -12.89 7.79 -15.39
N VAL A 155 -12.80 9.09 -15.10
CA VAL A 155 -13.83 9.77 -14.31
C VAL A 155 -15.09 9.87 -15.16
N SER A 156 -16.09 9.06 -14.85
CA SER A 156 -17.37 9.13 -15.48
C SER A 156 -18.45 9.36 -14.43
N VAL A 157 -19.17 10.47 -14.58
CA VAL A 157 -20.35 10.78 -13.82
C VAL A 157 -21.53 10.63 -14.77
N GLN A 158 -22.44 9.71 -14.47
CA GLN A 158 -23.64 9.51 -15.28
C GLN A 158 -24.82 10.18 -14.59
N GLU A 159 -25.46 11.10 -15.29
CA GLU A 159 -26.70 11.68 -14.85
C GLU A 159 -27.85 10.74 -15.19
N THR A 160 -28.56 10.25 -14.17
CA THR A 160 -29.78 9.49 -14.32
C THR A 160 -30.98 10.41 -14.19
N SER A 161 -31.76 10.43 -15.19
CA SER A 161 -32.98 11.26 -15.20
C SER A 161 -34.12 10.64 -14.38
#